data_b1efb067fa6f2deb06c94fc272b84371
#
_entry.id   b1efb067fa6f2deb06c94fc272b84371
#
_cell.length_a   1.000
_cell.length_b   1.000
_cell.length_c   1.000
_cell.angle_alpha   90.00
_cell.angle_beta   90.00
_cell.angle_gamma   90.00
#
_symmetry.space_group_name_H-M   'P 1'
#
loop_
_entity.id
_entity.type
_entity.pdbx_description
1 polymer ?
#
loop_
_entity_poly.entity_id
_entity_poly.type
_entity_poly.pdbx_seq_one_letter_code
_entity_poly.pdbx_strand_id
1 'polypeptide(L)'
;MINLKIKKLQVTNFRNLESQIISFSPKINCILGENGNGKTNILEALFVLTYRKSFRKNTSFPQFLGIDGDKPEIYFNSVFEEFNQGKLVTYSGKMDTNGSSWFMNNEPTKKKIGAEIVFINPFDSYSFNNIPAFRRKFFDDHLSIIDSSYKTTLNKYNSALRFRNTLLSKKPSNYIEQIKVIDRQMATYSYELTAKRISFINDLIPLCEEIYKTIFSEEHELKINLDSRFIGLSEENIYDYMQSRLPKDDVVGHTTYQVHKDDYVLLFDGLNSYEFCSLGQQKMSYLSLLFAYIELFRVRFSTYPIVLIDDVSGELDRVRWSRLIDFLEMRDFQVLITTANDKFREELEKIEGSNKIYIEAGTIL
;
A
#
# COMPACT_ATOMS: atom_id res chain seq x y z
N MET A 1 -9.05 -5.43 -14.07
CA MET A 1 -7.83 -4.59 -14.01
C MET A 1 -6.92 -4.98 -15.18
N ILE A 2 -6.15 -4.04 -15.75
CA ILE A 2 -5.26 -4.34 -16.88
C ILE A 2 -3.92 -4.78 -16.30
N ASN A 3 -3.34 -5.86 -16.83
CA ASN A 3 -2.01 -6.33 -16.45
C ASN A 3 -0.97 -5.41 -17.11
N LEU A 4 -0.51 -4.40 -16.39
CA LEU A 4 0.48 -3.43 -16.86
C LEU A 4 1.83 -3.68 -16.22
N LYS A 5 2.87 -3.79 -17.05
CA LYS A 5 4.27 -3.81 -16.63
C LYS A 5 4.97 -2.55 -17.15
N ILE A 6 5.79 -1.93 -16.32
CA ILE A 6 6.60 -0.80 -16.78
C ILE A 6 7.76 -1.27 -17.64
N LYS A 7 7.95 -0.64 -18.79
CA LYS A 7 9.06 -0.89 -19.72
C LYS A 7 10.13 0.18 -19.64
N LYS A 8 9.70 1.44 -19.52
CA LYS A 8 10.61 2.59 -19.49
C LYS A 8 10.09 3.67 -18.57
N LEU A 9 11.00 4.32 -17.88
CA LEU A 9 10.75 5.51 -17.08
C LEU A 9 11.84 6.55 -17.39
N GLN A 10 11.44 7.79 -17.60
CA GLN A 10 12.31 8.94 -17.61
C GLN A 10 11.70 10.02 -16.73
N VAL A 11 12.49 10.58 -15.86
CA VAL A 11 12.08 11.74 -15.04
C VAL A 11 13.11 12.85 -15.23
N THR A 12 12.64 14.08 -15.20
CA THR A 12 13.49 15.26 -15.32
C THR A 12 13.23 16.15 -14.10
N ASN A 13 14.29 16.60 -13.47
CA ASN A 13 14.26 17.47 -12.30
C ASN A 13 13.52 16.86 -11.10
N PHE A 14 13.73 15.55 -10.85
CA PHE A 14 13.10 14.83 -9.74
C PHE A 14 14.18 14.35 -8.75
N ARG A 15 14.18 14.90 -7.55
CA ARG A 15 15.14 14.56 -6.50
C ARG A 15 16.59 14.76 -7.01
N ASN A 16 17.41 13.72 -6.86
CA ASN A 16 18.77 13.68 -7.40
C ASN A 16 18.90 12.88 -8.70
N LEU A 17 17.78 12.52 -9.36
CA LEU A 17 17.84 11.70 -10.57
C LEU A 17 18.16 12.56 -11.80
N GLU A 18 19.15 12.11 -12.56
CA GLU A 18 19.47 12.66 -13.87
C GLU A 18 18.42 12.27 -14.90
N SER A 19 18.23 13.13 -15.92
CA SER A 19 17.24 12.92 -16.97
C SER A 19 17.66 11.84 -17.96
N GLN A 20 17.61 10.58 -17.54
CA GLN A 20 17.95 9.42 -18.36
C GLN A 20 16.77 8.47 -18.50
N ILE A 21 16.77 7.64 -19.54
CA ILE A 21 15.77 6.60 -19.74
C ILE A 21 16.22 5.35 -18.99
N ILE A 22 15.40 4.95 -18.02
CA ILE A 22 15.56 3.70 -17.27
C ILE A 22 14.69 2.63 -17.93
N SER A 23 15.30 1.54 -18.37
CA SER A 23 14.59 0.40 -18.97
C SER A 23 14.42 -0.72 -17.96
N PHE A 24 13.24 -1.37 -17.97
CA PHE A 24 12.89 -2.42 -17.03
C PHE A 24 12.56 -3.73 -17.74
N SER A 25 13.01 -4.83 -17.13
CA SER A 25 12.59 -6.19 -17.46
C SER A 25 11.15 -6.45 -16.95
N PRO A 26 10.39 -7.32 -17.61
CA PRO A 26 9.04 -7.69 -17.11
C PRO A 26 9.04 -8.55 -15.85
N LYS A 27 10.21 -8.99 -15.37
CA LYS A 27 10.39 -9.78 -14.14
C LYS A 27 11.21 -9.01 -13.11
N ILE A 28 12.38 -9.48 -12.75
CA ILE A 28 13.22 -8.92 -11.68
C ILE A 28 14.10 -7.79 -12.23
N ASN A 29 14.08 -6.67 -11.54
CA ASN A 29 14.93 -5.51 -11.77
C ASN A 29 15.68 -5.18 -10.48
N CYS A 30 16.98 -5.34 -10.48
CA CYS A 30 17.87 -5.05 -9.37
C CYS A 30 18.44 -3.64 -9.53
N ILE A 31 18.11 -2.73 -8.62
CA ILE A 31 18.61 -1.36 -8.60
C ILE A 31 19.75 -1.29 -7.59
N LEU A 32 20.96 -1.14 -8.06
CA LEU A 32 22.20 -1.30 -7.33
C LEU A 32 22.97 0.02 -7.26
N GLY A 33 23.57 0.30 -6.13
CA GLY A 33 24.34 1.52 -5.88
C GLY A 33 24.51 1.79 -4.39
N GLU A 34 25.37 2.69 -4.01
CA GLU A 34 25.58 3.07 -2.63
C GLU A 34 24.40 3.86 -2.03
N ASN A 35 24.45 4.07 -0.71
CA ASN A 35 23.47 4.89 -0.02
C ASN A 35 23.51 6.34 -0.54
N GLY A 36 22.35 6.95 -0.73
CA GLY A 36 22.24 8.32 -1.25
C GLY A 36 22.28 8.44 -2.79
N ASN A 37 22.63 7.39 -3.53
CA ASN A 37 22.74 7.44 -4.99
C ASN A 37 21.42 7.59 -5.76
N GLY A 38 20.26 7.45 -5.09
CA GLY A 38 18.97 7.68 -5.74
C GLY A 38 18.13 6.44 -5.99
N LYS A 39 18.51 5.24 -5.51
CA LYS A 39 17.76 3.98 -5.68
C LYS A 39 16.27 4.13 -5.28
N THR A 40 16.02 4.55 -4.04
CA THR A 40 14.66 4.81 -3.53
C THR A 40 13.94 5.90 -4.33
N ASN A 41 14.68 6.85 -4.92
CA ASN A 41 14.06 7.92 -5.73
C ASN A 41 13.53 7.40 -7.06
N ILE A 42 14.10 6.34 -7.64
CA ILE A 42 13.54 5.64 -8.81
C ILE A 42 12.19 5.00 -8.44
N LEU A 43 12.12 4.31 -7.28
CA LEU A 43 10.87 3.72 -6.80
C LEU A 43 9.83 4.80 -6.50
N GLU A 44 10.24 5.92 -5.89
CA GLU A 44 9.36 7.06 -5.60
C GLU A 44 8.82 7.70 -6.87
N ALA A 45 9.66 7.89 -7.89
CA ALA A 45 9.25 8.45 -9.17
C ALA A 45 8.16 7.59 -9.84
N LEU A 46 8.33 6.26 -9.85
CA LEU A 46 7.32 5.35 -10.38
C LEU A 46 6.02 5.39 -9.56
N PHE A 47 6.13 5.47 -8.25
CA PHE A 47 4.96 5.57 -7.35
C PHE A 47 4.21 6.90 -7.56
N VAL A 48 4.93 8.03 -7.66
CA VAL A 48 4.35 9.36 -7.95
C VAL A 48 3.68 9.37 -9.32
N LEU A 49 4.32 8.82 -10.34
CA LEU A 49 3.75 8.68 -11.68
C LEU A 49 2.42 7.92 -11.64
N THR A 50 2.34 6.83 -10.88
CA THR A 50 1.15 5.95 -10.82
C THR A 50 0.03 6.54 -9.97
N TYR A 51 0.36 7.01 -8.78
CA TYR A 51 -0.65 7.45 -7.79
C TYR A 51 -0.79 8.96 -7.65
N ARG A 52 0.09 9.75 -8.27
CA ARG A 52 0.16 11.22 -8.17
C ARG A 52 0.38 11.71 -6.73
N LYS A 53 1.05 10.90 -5.95
CA LYS A 53 1.45 11.16 -4.56
C LYS A 53 2.69 10.34 -4.22
N SER A 54 3.50 10.79 -3.26
CA SER A 54 4.60 9.99 -2.73
C SER A 54 4.13 8.96 -1.71
N PHE A 55 4.90 7.89 -1.54
CA PHE A 55 4.81 7.02 -0.36
C PHE A 55 5.45 7.65 0.88
N ARG A 56 6.35 8.62 0.72
CA ARG A 56 6.92 9.37 1.84
C ARG A 56 5.88 10.32 2.42
N LYS A 57 5.75 10.32 3.76
CA LYS A 57 4.79 11.17 4.47
C LYS A 57 5.14 12.64 4.32
N ASN A 58 4.11 13.49 4.27
CA ASN A 58 4.22 14.96 4.23
C ASN A 58 5.07 15.49 3.07
N THR A 59 5.16 14.77 1.96
CA THR A 59 5.90 15.20 0.77
C THR A 59 4.97 15.89 -0.22
N SER A 60 5.29 17.13 -0.57
CA SER A 60 4.58 17.96 -1.55
C SER A 60 5.49 18.30 -2.75
N PHE A 61 4.93 18.95 -3.77
CA PHE A 61 5.65 19.29 -5.00
C PHE A 61 7.04 19.93 -4.80
N PRO A 62 7.25 20.95 -3.95
CA PRO A 62 8.58 21.55 -3.82
C PRO A 62 9.65 20.57 -3.33
N GLN A 63 9.25 19.53 -2.60
CA GLN A 63 10.18 18.52 -2.07
C GLN A 63 10.55 17.44 -3.10
N PHE A 64 9.88 17.39 -4.24
CA PHE A 64 10.24 16.49 -5.34
C PHE A 64 11.28 17.10 -6.28
N LEU A 65 11.46 18.42 -6.26
CA LEU A 65 12.36 19.11 -7.18
C LEU A 65 13.80 18.63 -7.02
N GLY A 66 14.50 18.56 -8.14
CA GLY A 66 15.95 18.37 -8.20
C GLY A 66 16.68 19.58 -7.61
N ILE A 67 17.91 19.33 -7.16
CA ILE A 67 18.74 20.36 -6.50
C ILE A 67 19.23 21.40 -7.52
N ASP A 68 19.48 20.97 -8.76
CA ASP A 68 20.13 21.77 -9.80
C ASP A 68 19.18 22.21 -10.94
N GLY A 69 17.87 22.11 -10.72
CA GLY A 69 16.87 22.43 -11.77
C GLY A 69 16.67 23.94 -11.94
N ASP A 70 16.92 24.45 -13.15
CA ASP A 70 16.69 25.87 -13.50
C ASP A 70 15.22 26.30 -13.41
N LYS A 71 14.29 25.34 -13.51
CA LYS A 71 12.85 25.61 -13.47
C LYS A 71 12.17 24.76 -12.39
N PRO A 72 11.16 25.31 -11.68
CA PRO A 72 10.41 24.57 -10.68
C PRO A 72 9.36 23.66 -11.36
N GLU A 73 9.80 22.78 -12.26
CA GLU A 73 8.97 21.89 -13.05
C GLU A 73 9.58 20.49 -13.07
N ILE A 74 8.75 19.47 -12.88
CA ILE A 74 9.13 18.07 -12.96
C ILE A 74 8.39 17.45 -14.14
N TYR A 75 9.11 16.66 -14.95
CA TYR A 75 8.52 15.92 -16.06
C TYR A 75 8.68 14.42 -15.83
N PHE A 76 7.60 13.70 -16.11
CA PHE A 76 7.56 12.24 -16.13
C PHE A 76 7.23 11.77 -17.53
N ASN A 77 7.97 10.79 -18.02
CA ASN A 77 7.67 10.08 -19.25
C ASN A 77 7.83 8.58 -19.01
N SER A 78 6.87 7.78 -19.41
CA SER A 78 6.90 6.34 -19.17
C SER A 78 6.20 5.55 -20.27
N VAL A 79 6.65 4.33 -20.43
CA VAL A 79 6.04 3.35 -21.33
C VAL A 79 5.66 2.13 -20.49
N PHE A 80 4.39 1.79 -20.50
CA PHE A 80 3.85 0.55 -19.93
C PHE A 80 3.47 -0.40 -21.07
N GLU A 81 3.50 -1.69 -20.77
CA GLU A 81 3.04 -2.74 -21.67
C GLU A 81 1.86 -3.48 -21.04
N GLU A 82 0.78 -3.63 -21.78
CA GLU A 82 -0.31 -4.56 -21.45
C GLU A 82 0.20 -5.98 -21.70
N PHE A 83 0.59 -6.69 -20.65
CA PHE A 83 1.37 -7.93 -20.75
C PHE A 83 0.71 -9.02 -21.61
N ASN A 84 -0.62 -9.12 -21.57
CA ASN A 84 -1.35 -10.15 -22.32
C ASN A 84 -1.60 -9.78 -23.80
N GLN A 85 -1.41 -8.51 -24.19
CA GLN A 85 -1.72 -8.00 -25.51
C GLN A 85 -0.48 -7.44 -26.25
N GLY A 86 0.63 -7.26 -25.55
CA GLY A 86 1.83 -6.60 -26.09
C GLY A 86 1.61 -5.14 -26.47
N LYS A 87 0.47 -4.55 -26.09
CA LYS A 87 0.13 -3.17 -26.43
C LYS A 87 0.89 -2.21 -25.52
N LEU A 88 1.55 -1.24 -26.13
CA LEU A 88 2.26 -0.19 -25.40
C LEU A 88 1.32 0.99 -25.08
N VAL A 89 1.44 1.49 -23.86
CA VAL A 89 0.73 2.67 -23.38
C VAL A 89 1.76 3.67 -22.88
N THR A 90 1.81 4.85 -23.48
CA THR A 90 2.61 5.96 -22.96
C THR A 90 1.83 6.71 -21.89
N TYR A 91 2.49 7.01 -20.78
CA TYR A 91 1.90 7.82 -19.72
C TYR A 91 2.91 8.86 -19.26
N SER A 92 2.55 10.12 -19.40
CA SER A 92 3.44 11.23 -19.08
C SER A 92 2.75 12.25 -18.20
N GLY A 93 3.53 13.08 -17.52
CA GLY A 93 3.02 14.12 -16.65
C GLY A 93 3.99 15.25 -16.44
N LYS A 94 3.44 16.40 -16.11
CA LYS A 94 4.15 17.58 -15.65
C LYS A 94 3.59 17.98 -14.29
N MET A 95 4.49 18.32 -13.36
CA MET A 95 4.15 18.92 -12.07
C MET A 95 4.89 20.24 -11.92
N ASP A 96 4.21 21.26 -11.46
CA ASP A 96 4.77 22.59 -11.18
C ASP A 96 4.06 23.25 -9.99
N THR A 97 4.38 24.50 -9.69
CA THR A 97 3.78 25.29 -8.61
C THR A 97 2.27 25.51 -8.78
N ASN A 98 1.75 25.42 -10.01
CA ASN A 98 0.33 25.63 -10.34
C ASN A 98 -0.47 24.31 -10.32
N GLY A 99 0.18 23.16 -10.20
CA GLY A 99 -0.47 21.86 -10.14
C GLY A 99 0.17 20.77 -10.97
N SER A 100 -0.63 19.90 -11.56
CA SER A 100 -0.13 18.81 -12.41
C SER A 100 -1.03 18.56 -13.62
N SER A 101 -0.39 18.25 -14.75
CA SER A 101 -1.04 17.84 -16.00
C SER A 101 -0.56 16.46 -16.40
N TRP A 102 -1.46 15.60 -16.86
CA TRP A 102 -1.18 14.21 -17.18
C TRP A 102 -1.73 13.86 -18.57
N PHE A 103 -1.03 12.97 -19.26
CA PHE A 103 -1.33 12.55 -20.62
C PHE A 103 -1.22 11.02 -20.72
N MET A 104 -2.13 10.43 -21.50
CA MET A 104 -2.10 9.00 -21.86
C MET A 104 -2.14 8.91 -23.38
N ASN A 105 -1.13 8.28 -23.99
CA ASN A 105 -0.95 8.23 -25.43
C ASN A 105 -1.02 9.63 -26.10
N ASN A 106 -0.35 10.60 -25.46
CA ASN A 106 -0.33 12.02 -25.84
C ASN A 106 -1.67 12.80 -25.71
N GLU A 107 -2.72 12.14 -25.23
CA GLU A 107 -4.01 12.79 -24.97
C GLU A 107 -4.14 13.21 -23.50
N PRO A 108 -4.61 14.42 -23.19
CA PRO A 108 -4.82 14.88 -21.82
C PRO A 108 -5.74 13.94 -21.05
N THR A 109 -5.37 13.60 -19.80
CA THR A 109 -6.16 12.67 -19.00
C THR A 109 -6.21 13.04 -17.53
N LYS A 110 -7.40 12.89 -16.93
CA LYS A 110 -7.57 12.89 -15.47
C LYS A 110 -7.44 11.48 -14.87
N LYS A 111 -7.46 10.43 -15.71
CA LYS A 111 -7.34 9.04 -15.26
C LYS A 111 -5.88 8.74 -14.86
N LYS A 112 -5.71 7.95 -13.83
CA LYS A 112 -4.42 7.33 -13.51
C LYS A 112 -4.15 6.20 -14.49
N ILE A 113 -2.89 5.76 -14.59
CA ILE A 113 -2.49 4.69 -15.52
C ILE A 113 -3.22 3.37 -15.29
N GLY A 114 -3.69 3.12 -14.06
CA GLY A 114 -4.41 1.89 -13.73
C GLY A 114 -3.52 0.70 -13.38
N ALA A 115 -2.22 0.89 -13.34
CA ALA A 115 -1.30 -0.08 -12.75
C ALA A 115 -1.49 -0.09 -11.22
N GLU A 116 -1.45 -1.28 -10.63
CA GLU A 116 -1.38 -1.43 -9.17
C GLU A 116 0.06 -1.65 -8.75
N ILE A 117 0.47 -0.97 -7.68
CA ILE A 117 1.81 -1.08 -7.10
C ILE A 117 1.69 -1.47 -5.63
N VAL A 118 2.40 -2.51 -5.24
CA VAL A 118 2.65 -2.84 -3.83
C VAL A 118 4.05 -2.38 -3.47
N PHE A 119 4.13 -1.47 -2.51
CA PHE A 119 5.40 -0.95 -2.01
C PHE A 119 5.75 -1.61 -0.68
N ILE A 120 6.90 -2.23 -0.62
CA ILE A 120 7.44 -2.93 0.55
C ILE A 120 8.61 -2.11 1.09
N ASN A 121 8.43 -1.61 2.32
CA ASN A 121 9.41 -0.81 3.04
C ASN A 121 9.66 -1.44 4.42
N PRO A 122 10.91 -1.65 4.84
CA PRO A 122 11.22 -2.25 6.14
C PRO A 122 10.65 -1.49 7.34
N PHE A 123 10.55 -0.16 7.25
CA PHE A 123 10.02 0.68 8.33
C PHE A 123 8.50 0.54 8.54
N ASP A 124 7.78 0.04 7.55
CA ASP A 124 6.32 -0.10 7.65
C ASP A 124 5.92 -1.24 8.60
N SER A 125 6.77 -2.25 8.80
CA SER A 125 6.55 -3.31 9.78
C SER A 125 6.46 -2.75 11.20
N TYR A 126 7.33 -1.80 11.56
CA TYR A 126 7.27 -1.11 12.85
C TYR A 126 5.97 -0.31 12.99
N SER A 127 5.60 0.45 11.95
CA SER A 127 4.34 1.22 11.96
C SER A 127 3.11 0.31 12.05
N PHE A 128 3.13 -0.83 11.35
CA PHE A 128 2.06 -1.83 11.38
C PHE A 128 1.88 -2.42 12.78
N ASN A 129 2.96 -2.79 13.44
CA ASN A 129 2.88 -3.38 14.77
C ASN A 129 2.49 -2.36 15.85
N ASN A 130 2.94 -1.11 15.75
CA ASN A 130 2.81 -0.13 16.83
C ASN A 130 1.67 0.88 16.66
N ILE A 131 1.13 1.08 15.45
CA ILE A 131 0.19 2.15 15.17
C ILE A 131 -1.15 1.60 14.64
N PRO A 132 -2.21 1.54 15.49
CA PRO A 132 -3.53 1.04 15.06
C PRO A 132 -4.09 1.75 13.81
N ALA A 133 -3.87 3.06 13.70
CA ALA A 133 -4.30 3.82 12.52
C ALA A 133 -3.58 3.37 11.23
N PHE A 134 -2.33 2.93 11.33
CA PHE A 134 -1.59 2.37 10.19
C PHE A 134 -2.16 1.01 9.78
N ARG A 135 -2.45 0.11 10.73
CA ARG A 135 -3.09 -1.19 10.46
C ARG A 135 -4.44 -1.02 9.77
N ARG A 136 -5.31 -0.15 10.32
CA ARG A 136 -6.61 0.15 9.68
C ARG A 136 -6.44 0.63 8.26
N LYS A 137 -5.54 1.60 8.05
CA LYS A 137 -5.27 2.14 6.72
C LYS A 137 -4.74 1.06 5.77
N PHE A 138 -3.85 0.19 6.23
CA PHE A 138 -3.34 -0.95 5.46
C PHE A 138 -4.49 -1.83 4.97
N PHE A 139 -5.35 -2.31 5.87
CA PHE A 139 -6.46 -3.17 5.48
C PHE A 139 -7.50 -2.44 4.63
N ASP A 140 -7.85 -1.21 4.96
CA ASP A 140 -8.83 -0.42 4.19
C ASP A 140 -8.34 -0.10 2.77
N ASP A 141 -7.06 0.24 2.60
CA ASP A 141 -6.46 0.53 1.29
C ASP A 141 -6.46 -0.75 0.41
N HIS A 142 -5.94 -1.87 0.93
CA HIS A 142 -5.84 -3.12 0.18
C HIS A 142 -7.21 -3.74 -0.14
N LEU A 143 -8.12 -3.76 0.83
CA LEU A 143 -9.48 -4.24 0.61
C LEU A 143 -10.26 -3.35 -0.37
N SER A 144 -10.04 -2.03 -0.35
CA SER A 144 -10.64 -1.10 -1.31
C SER A 144 -10.22 -1.35 -2.76
N ILE A 145 -9.06 -1.97 -2.97
CA ILE A 145 -8.56 -2.37 -4.29
C ILE A 145 -9.21 -3.68 -4.72
N ILE A 146 -9.27 -4.65 -3.81
CA ILE A 146 -9.85 -5.99 -4.06
C ILE A 146 -11.36 -5.91 -4.25
N ASP A 147 -12.05 -5.06 -3.48
CA ASP A 147 -13.51 -4.90 -3.50
C ASP A 147 -13.92 -3.43 -3.66
N SER A 148 -14.37 -3.06 -4.86
CA SER A 148 -14.84 -1.70 -5.15
C SER A 148 -16.11 -1.32 -4.37
N SER A 149 -16.94 -2.30 -3.98
CA SER A 149 -18.13 -2.05 -3.16
C SER A 149 -17.73 -1.72 -1.72
N TYR A 150 -16.69 -2.35 -1.17
CA TYR A 150 -16.09 -1.95 0.11
C TYR A 150 -15.66 -0.49 0.11
N LYS A 151 -14.91 -0.09 -0.92
CA LYS A 151 -14.47 1.31 -1.10
C LYS A 151 -15.64 2.28 -1.10
N THR A 152 -16.71 1.92 -1.79
CA THR A 152 -17.93 2.75 -1.88
C THR A 152 -18.59 2.90 -0.52
N THR A 153 -18.78 1.79 0.20
CA THR A 153 -19.38 1.77 1.55
C THR A 153 -18.50 2.53 2.56
N LEU A 154 -17.16 2.35 2.49
CA LEU A 154 -16.21 3.07 3.35
C LEU A 154 -16.28 4.59 3.13
N ASN A 155 -16.39 5.04 1.89
CA ASN A 155 -16.55 6.46 1.58
C ASN A 155 -17.87 7.04 2.10
N LYS A 156 -18.99 6.29 1.96
CA LYS A 156 -20.29 6.67 2.51
C LYS A 156 -20.23 6.77 4.03
N TYR A 157 -19.66 5.75 4.68
CA TYR A 157 -19.46 5.73 6.13
C TYR A 157 -18.63 6.93 6.61
N ASN A 158 -17.49 7.20 5.99
CA ASN A 158 -16.63 8.33 6.36
C ASN A 158 -17.31 9.69 6.17
N SER A 159 -18.19 9.82 5.18
CA SER A 159 -18.98 11.04 4.95
C SER A 159 -20.05 11.19 6.04
N ALA A 160 -20.75 10.12 6.38
CA ALA A 160 -21.75 10.07 7.47
C ALA A 160 -21.09 10.38 8.83
N LEU A 161 -19.92 9.80 9.11
CA LEU A 161 -19.17 10.05 10.34
C LEU A 161 -18.77 11.53 10.48
N ARG A 162 -18.27 12.15 9.41
CA ARG A 162 -17.95 13.59 9.42
C ARG A 162 -19.19 14.45 9.67
N PHE A 163 -20.30 14.11 9.04
CA PHE A 163 -21.56 14.83 9.23
C PHE A 163 -22.08 14.67 10.68
N ARG A 164 -22.11 13.43 11.20
CA ARG A 164 -22.45 13.14 12.59
C ARG A 164 -21.61 13.93 13.59
N ASN A 165 -20.29 13.95 13.39
CA ASN A 165 -19.38 14.71 14.24
C ASN A 165 -19.60 16.23 14.14
N THR A 166 -19.99 16.73 12.99
CA THR A 166 -20.39 18.14 12.82
C THR A 166 -21.67 18.46 13.62
N LEU A 167 -22.65 17.57 13.62
CA LEU A 167 -23.87 17.73 14.42
C LEU A 167 -23.58 17.72 15.92
N LEU A 168 -22.77 16.78 16.39
CA LEU A 168 -22.36 16.66 17.81
C LEU A 168 -21.56 17.90 18.28
N SER A 169 -20.71 18.44 17.42
CA SER A 169 -19.87 19.60 17.75
C SER A 169 -20.63 20.91 17.72
N LYS A 170 -21.52 21.13 16.72
CA LYS A 170 -22.22 22.40 16.50
C LYS A 170 -23.58 22.50 17.16
N LYS A 171 -24.22 21.36 17.43
CA LYS A 171 -25.54 21.24 18.10
C LYS A 171 -26.62 22.17 17.50
N PRO A 172 -26.87 22.16 16.17
CA PRO A 172 -27.92 22.97 15.58
C PRO A 172 -29.31 22.52 16.09
N SER A 173 -30.33 23.31 15.82
CA SER A 173 -31.71 22.92 16.18
C SER A 173 -32.05 21.53 15.63
N ASN A 174 -32.68 20.69 16.41
CA ASN A 174 -33.07 19.31 16.07
C ASN A 174 -31.93 18.36 15.70
N TYR A 175 -30.69 18.64 16.14
CA TYR A 175 -29.53 17.79 15.80
C TYR A 175 -29.67 16.34 16.29
N ILE A 176 -30.34 16.11 17.42
CA ILE A 176 -30.54 14.73 17.94
C ILE A 176 -31.38 13.90 16.95
N GLU A 177 -32.45 14.46 16.38
CA GLU A 177 -33.26 13.74 15.40
C GLU A 177 -32.46 13.48 14.10
N GLN A 178 -31.64 14.44 13.69
CA GLN A 178 -30.72 14.25 12.54
C GLN A 178 -29.68 13.15 12.82
N ILE A 179 -29.16 13.07 14.06
CA ILE A 179 -28.22 12.01 14.47
C ILE A 179 -28.91 10.65 14.40
N LYS A 180 -30.14 10.49 14.86
CA LYS A 180 -30.86 9.20 14.77
C LYS A 180 -30.99 8.71 13.31
N VAL A 181 -31.25 9.60 12.37
CA VAL A 181 -31.33 9.27 10.94
C VAL A 181 -29.97 8.84 10.39
N ILE A 182 -28.92 9.60 10.72
CA ILE A 182 -27.56 9.27 10.25
C ILE A 182 -27.05 7.98 10.88
N ASP A 183 -27.40 7.71 12.15
CA ASP A 183 -27.00 6.50 12.87
C ASP A 183 -27.62 5.24 12.25
N ARG A 184 -28.84 5.30 11.70
CA ARG A 184 -29.42 4.20 10.91
C ARG A 184 -28.54 3.87 9.70
N GLN A 185 -28.15 4.88 8.92
CA GLN A 185 -27.28 4.67 7.76
C GLN A 185 -25.91 4.16 8.18
N MET A 186 -25.33 4.72 9.25
CA MET A 186 -24.02 4.29 9.75
C MET A 186 -24.06 2.86 10.28
N ALA A 187 -25.18 2.41 10.88
CA ALA A 187 -25.34 1.02 11.31
C ALA A 187 -25.28 0.04 10.14
N THR A 188 -26.01 0.31 9.06
CA THR A 188 -25.94 -0.47 7.81
C THR A 188 -24.52 -0.51 7.23
N TYR A 189 -23.86 0.66 7.11
CA TYR A 189 -22.47 0.71 6.60
C TYR A 189 -21.50 -0.03 7.51
N SER A 190 -21.66 0.08 8.83
CA SER A 190 -20.80 -0.62 9.80
C SER A 190 -20.95 -2.14 9.70
N TYR A 191 -22.18 -2.63 9.54
CA TYR A 191 -22.47 -4.05 9.32
C TYR A 191 -21.76 -4.56 8.05
N GLU A 192 -21.95 -3.88 6.92
CA GLU A 192 -21.32 -4.25 5.64
C GLU A 192 -19.79 -4.23 5.73
N LEU A 193 -19.21 -3.16 6.30
CA LEU A 193 -17.77 -3.02 6.45
C LEU A 193 -17.17 -4.14 7.30
N THR A 194 -17.80 -4.45 8.43
CA THR A 194 -17.34 -5.52 9.32
C THR A 194 -17.36 -6.89 8.63
N ALA A 195 -18.47 -7.22 7.95
CA ALA A 195 -18.59 -8.48 7.21
C ALA A 195 -17.51 -8.63 6.13
N LYS A 196 -17.24 -7.55 5.36
CA LYS A 196 -16.23 -7.56 4.30
C LYS A 196 -14.80 -7.63 4.85
N ARG A 197 -14.49 -6.98 5.98
CA ARG A 197 -13.21 -7.09 6.68
C ARG A 197 -12.94 -8.52 7.12
N ILE A 198 -13.93 -9.19 7.70
CA ILE A 198 -13.82 -10.59 8.12
C ILE A 198 -13.58 -11.50 6.90
N SER A 199 -14.34 -11.34 5.82
CA SER A 199 -14.14 -12.12 4.60
C SER A 199 -12.74 -11.95 4.03
N PHE A 200 -12.25 -10.71 3.97
CA PHE A 200 -10.91 -10.41 3.47
C PHE A 200 -9.80 -11.05 4.31
N ILE A 201 -9.93 -11.02 5.63
CA ILE A 201 -9.00 -11.68 6.55
C ILE A 201 -9.00 -13.20 6.31
N ASN A 202 -10.16 -13.80 6.18
CA ASN A 202 -10.29 -15.24 5.94
C ASN A 202 -9.67 -15.68 4.60
N ASP A 203 -9.71 -14.81 3.57
CA ASP A 203 -9.05 -15.06 2.30
C ASP A 203 -7.51 -14.90 2.40
N LEU A 204 -7.03 -14.02 3.29
CA LEU A 204 -5.60 -13.70 3.44
C LEU A 204 -4.84 -14.70 4.32
N ILE A 205 -5.44 -15.21 5.39
CA ILE A 205 -4.75 -16.05 6.38
C ILE A 205 -4.07 -17.26 5.75
N PRO A 206 -4.75 -18.11 4.93
CA PRO A 206 -4.12 -19.29 4.36
C PRO A 206 -2.90 -18.96 3.48
N LEU A 207 -2.99 -17.87 2.72
CA LEU A 207 -1.89 -17.40 1.88
C LEU A 207 -0.73 -16.87 2.73
N CYS A 208 -1.04 -16.19 3.84
CA CYS A 208 -0.03 -15.66 4.75
C CYS A 208 0.78 -16.78 5.42
N GLU A 209 0.10 -17.85 5.86
CA GLU A 209 0.74 -19.04 6.45
C GLU A 209 1.62 -19.78 5.43
N GLU A 210 1.10 -19.99 4.22
CA GLU A 210 1.85 -20.64 3.14
C GLU A 210 3.14 -19.88 2.81
N ILE A 211 3.03 -18.56 2.65
CA ILE A 211 4.17 -17.70 2.33
C ILE A 211 5.16 -17.63 3.48
N TYR A 212 4.69 -17.52 4.72
CA TYR A 212 5.56 -17.54 5.89
C TYR A 212 6.40 -18.81 5.91
N LYS A 213 5.76 -19.98 5.76
CA LYS A 213 6.44 -21.28 5.69
C LYS A 213 7.43 -21.35 4.53
N THR A 214 7.08 -20.83 3.37
CA THR A 214 7.92 -20.88 2.15
C THR A 214 9.18 -20.03 2.31
N ILE A 215 9.04 -18.77 2.75
CA ILE A 215 10.17 -17.83 2.82
C ILE A 215 10.98 -18.03 4.09
N PHE A 216 10.33 -18.23 5.24
CA PHE A 216 11.00 -18.25 6.53
C PHE A 216 11.28 -19.66 7.07
N SER A 217 10.66 -20.71 6.46
CA SER A 217 10.87 -22.13 6.77
C SER A 217 10.63 -22.52 8.23
N GLU A 218 9.79 -21.80 8.91
CA GLU A 218 9.39 -22.06 10.27
C GLU A 218 7.91 -22.47 10.28
N GLU A 219 7.57 -23.49 11.04
CA GLU A 219 6.19 -23.92 11.20
C GLU A 219 5.55 -23.10 12.32
N HIS A 220 5.08 -21.90 11.98
CA HIS A 220 4.34 -21.06 12.89
C HIS A 220 2.94 -20.81 12.35
N GLU A 221 1.99 -20.76 13.26
CA GLU A 221 0.61 -20.39 12.95
C GLU A 221 0.49 -18.88 12.95
N LEU A 222 0.10 -18.32 11.80
CA LEU A 222 -0.20 -16.90 11.68
C LEU A 222 -1.72 -16.71 11.58
N LYS A 223 -2.29 -15.88 12.46
CA LYS A 223 -3.69 -15.49 12.40
C LYS A 223 -3.83 -13.98 12.43
N ILE A 224 -4.90 -13.49 11.83
CA ILE A 224 -5.28 -12.09 11.89
C ILE A 224 -6.70 -12.03 12.43
N ASN A 225 -6.87 -11.37 13.55
CA ASN A 225 -8.17 -11.15 14.14
C ASN A 225 -8.59 -9.69 13.95
N LEU A 226 -9.84 -9.48 13.56
CA LEU A 226 -10.47 -8.17 13.64
C LEU A 226 -10.93 -7.94 15.08
N ASP A 227 -10.39 -6.92 15.73
CA ASP A 227 -10.91 -6.42 17.01
C ASP A 227 -12.00 -5.40 16.74
N SER A 228 -13.24 -5.86 16.73
CA SER A 228 -14.44 -5.05 16.52
C SER A 228 -15.57 -5.54 17.39
N ARG A 229 -16.29 -4.59 17.99
CA ARG A 229 -17.50 -4.89 18.77
C ARG A 229 -18.69 -5.27 17.91
N PHE A 230 -18.59 -5.10 16.59
CA PHE A 230 -19.71 -5.32 15.67
C PHE A 230 -19.71 -6.71 15.04
N ILE A 231 -18.74 -7.56 15.38
CA ILE A 231 -18.69 -8.94 14.89
C ILE A 231 -19.92 -9.71 15.40
N GLY A 232 -20.66 -10.30 14.48
CA GLY A 232 -21.86 -11.09 14.78
C GLY A 232 -23.11 -10.28 15.16
N LEU A 233 -23.04 -8.95 15.18
CA LEU A 233 -24.21 -8.11 15.42
C LEU A 233 -25.01 -7.89 14.12
N SER A 234 -26.35 -7.76 14.29
CA SER A 234 -27.23 -7.28 13.22
C SER A 234 -27.13 -5.75 13.07
N GLU A 235 -27.65 -5.22 11.98
CA GLU A 235 -27.75 -3.76 11.77
C GLU A 235 -28.53 -3.07 12.89
N GLU A 236 -29.61 -3.69 13.37
CA GLU A 236 -30.42 -3.15 14.48
C GLU A 236 -29.62 -3.10 15.77
N ASN A 237 -28.91 -4.16 16.13
CA ASN A 237 -28.07 -4.18 17.32
C ASN A 237 -26.93 -3.17 17.26
N ILE A 238 -26.38 -2.91 16.07
CA ILE A 238 -25.38 -1.85 15.85
C ILE A 238 -26.03 -0.47 16.07
N TYR A 239 -27.21 -0.25 15.52
CA TYR A 239 -27.95 0.99 15.76
C TYR A 239 -28.24 1.22 17.24
N ASP A 240 -28.76 0.21 17.94
CA ASP A 240 -29.06 0.29 19.39
C ASP A 240 -27.79 0.59 20.20
N TYR A 241 -26.67 -0.03 19.83
CA TYR A 241 -25.37 0.30 20.42
C TYR A 241 -25.01 1.78 20.20
N MET A 242 -25.19 2.30 18.98
CA MET A 242 -24.92 3.72 18.70
C MET A 242 -25.78 4.65 19.53
N GLN A 243 -27.08 4.34 19.66
CA GLN A 243 -28.02 5.13 20.48
C GLN A 243 -27.65 5.07 21.97
N SER A 244 -27.21 3.93 22.48
CA SER A 244 -26.72 3.79 23.85
C SER A 244 -25.48 4.63 24.15
N ARG A 245 -24.66 4.91 23.11
CA ARG A 245 -23.45 5.72 23.23
C ARG A 245 -23.68 7.22 23.00
N LEU A 246 -24.82 7.59 22.43
CA LEU A 246 -25.15 8.98 22.09
C LEU A 246 -24.98 9.97 23.26
N PRO A 247 -25.39 9.69 24.52
CA PRO A 247 -25.16 10.62 25.61
C PRO A 247 -23.69 10.91 25.86
N LYS A 248 -22.81 9.90 25.72
CA LYS A 248 -21.36 10.10 25.86
C LYS A 248 -20.78 10.88 24.67
N ASP A 249 -21.16 10.54 23.45
CA ASP A 249 -20.72 11.20 22.23
C ASP A 249 -21.15 12.68 22.24
N ASP A 250 -22.35 12.97 22.76
CA ASP A 250 -22.86 14.32 22.88
C ASP A 250 -22.07 15.18 23.87
N VAL A 251 -21.64 14.61 24.99
CA VAL A 251 -20.76 15.30 25.96
C VAL A 251 -19.38 15.56 25.37
N VAL A 252 -18.82 14.57 24.66
CA VAL A 252 -17.47 14.65 24.09
C VAL A 252 -17.45 15.49 22.81
N GLY A 253 -18.57 15.67 22.12
CA GLY A 253 -18.71 16.42 20.89
C GLY A 253 -18.26 15.67 19.63
N HIS A 254 -18.02 14.36 19.71
CA HIS A 254 -17.68 13.51 18.58
C HIS A 254 -17.97 12.03 18.85
N THR A 255 -18.01 11.22 17.80
CA THR A 255 -18.19 9.77 17.86
C THR A 255 -17.02 9.09 18.54
N THR A 256 -17.24 8.44 19.69
CA THR A 256 -16.17 7.85 20.51
C THR A 256 -15.77 6.45 20.06
N TYR A 257 -16.71 5.63 19.57
CA TYR A 257 -16.44 4.28 19.08
C TYR A 257 -17.38 3.88 17.96
N GLN A 258 -16.80 3.41 16.86
CA GLN A 258 -17.45 2.83 15.69
C GLN A 258 -16.39 2.07 14.87
N VAL A 259 -16.72 1.49 13.70
CA VAL A 259 -15.80 0.74 12.82
C VAL A 259 -14.52 1.51 12.46
N HIS A 260 -14.50 2.83 12.58
CA HIS A 260 -13.28 3.65 12.40
C HIS A 260 -12.30 3.53 13.59
N LYS A 261 -12.68 2.85 14.66
CA LYS A 261 -11.85 2.54 15.84
C LYS A 261 -11.53 1.05 15.97
N ASP A 262 -12.06 0.22 15.08
CA ASP A 262 -11.68 -1.19 15.01
C ASP A 262 -10.15 -1.33 14.86
N ASP A 263 -9.61 -2.48 15.22
CA ASP A 263 -8.21 -2.78 15.04
C ASP A 263 -8.01 -4.20 14.49
N TYR A 264 -6.79 -4.49 14.08
CA TYR A 264 -6.38 -5.79 13.59
C TYR A 264 -5.23 -6.32 14.44
N VAL A 265 -5.40 -7.52 14.95
CA VAL A 265 -4.39 -8.17 15.79
C VAL A 265 -3.77 -9.31 15.02
N LEU A 266 -2.47 -9.21 14.76
CA LEU A 266 -1.70 -10.29 14.18
C LEU A 266 -1.26 -11.22 15.30
N LEU A 267 -1.69 -12.47 15.24
CA LEU A 267 -1.32 -13.52 16.17
C LEU A 267 -0.25 -14.43 15.55
N PHE A 268 0.74 -14.78 16.35
CA PHE A 268 1.83 -15.65 16.03
C PHE A 268 1.82 -16.78 17.09
N ASP A 269 1.54 -18.01 16.68
CA ASP A 269 1.32 -19.15 17.57
C ASP A 269 0.29 -18.85 18.68
N GLY A 270 -0.79 -18.14 18.32
CA GLY A 270 -1.84 -17.74 19.23
C GLY A 270 -1.51 -16.55 20.15
N LEU A 271 -0.30 -16.01 20.11
CA LEU A 271 0.14 -14.87 20.91
C LEU A 271 0.12 -13.58 20.08
N ASN A 272 -0.22 -12.46 20.70
CA ASN A 272 -0.19 -11.14 20.04
C ASN A 272 1.25 -10.83 19.58
N SER A 273 1.44 -10.75 18.27
CA SER A 273 2.75 -10.52 17.65
C SER A 273 3.44 -9.25 18.18
N TYR A 274 2.66 -8.21 18.43
CA TYR A 274 3.19 -6.94 18.95
C TYR A 274 3.81 -7.09 20.36
N GLU A 275 3.22 -7.90 21.23
CA GLU A 275 3.64 -8.02 22.63
C GLU A 275 4.70 -9.10 22.84
N PHE A 276 4.64 -10.19 22.08
CA PHE A 276 5.38 -11.41 22.39
C PHE A 276 6.44 -11.80 21.36
N CYS A 277 6.40 -11.26 20.14
CA CYS A 277 7.35 -11.62 19.09
C CYS A 277 8.58 -10.71 19.07
N SER A 278 9.73 -11.30 18.69
CA SER A 278 10.92 -10.53 18.37
C SER A 278 10.67 -9.59 17.18
N LEU A 279 11.47 -8.53 17.07
CA LEU A 279 11.36 -7.60 15.92
C LEU A 279 11.53 -8.33 14.59
N GLY A 280 12.41 -9.33 14.51
CA GLY A 280 12.58 -10.16 13.31
C GLY A 280 11.31 -10.92 12.95
N GLN A 281 10.65 -11.58 13.92
CA GLN A 281 9.37 -12.27 13.69
C GLN A 281 8.26 -11.32 13.27
N GLN A 282 8.16 -10.14 13.90
CA GLN A 282 7.20 -9.11 13.51
C GLN A 282 7.39 -8.65 12.06
N LYS A 283 8.64 -8.46 11.62
CA LYS A 283 8.98 -8.09 10.24
C LYS A 283 8.63 -9.20 9.25
N MET A 284 8.98 -10.44 9.57
CA MET A 284 8.68 -11.61 8.74
C MET A 284 7.17 -11.79 8.58
N SER A 285 6.40 -11.66 9.66
CA SER A 285 4.93 -11.73 9.62
C SER A 285 4.33 -10.63 8.75
N TYR A 286 4.84 -9.41 8.84
CA TYR A 286 4.40 -8.30 8.01
C TYR A 286 4.73 -8.49 6.51
N LEU A 287 5.93 -8.98 6.20
CA LEU A 287 6.32 -9.33 4.83
C LEU A 287 5.43 -10.44 4.26
N SER A 288 5.16 -11.48 5.05
CA SER A 288 4.24 -12.55 4.63
C SER A 288 2.84 -12.03 4.35
N LEU A 289 2.34 -11.09 5.14
CA LEU A 289 1.06 -10.44 4.92
C LEU A 289 1.02 -9.66 3.60
N LEU A 290 2.09 -8.93 3.27
CA LEU A 290 2.19 -8.20 2.00
C LEU A 290 2.24 -9.13 0.79
N PHE A 291 3.04 -10.20 0.86
CA PHE A 291 3.09 -11.18 -0.22
C PHE A 291 1.79 -11.99 -0.33
N ALA A 292 1.10 -12.27 0.79
CA ALA A 292 -0.24 -12.85 0.78
C ALA A 292 -1.24 -11.95 0.05
N TYR A 293 -1.17 -10.65 0.28
CA TYR A 293 -2.00 -9.70 -0.47
C TYR A 293 -1.68 -9.71 -1.97
N ILE A 294 -0.40 -9.80 -2.37
CA ILE A 294 0.01 -9.90 -3.78
C ILE A 294 -0.58 -11.16 -4.43
N GLU A 295 -0.54 -12.30 -3.75
CA GLU A 295 -1.16 -13.53 -4.25
C GLU A 295 -2.69 -13.45 -4.27
N LEU A 296 -3.32 -12.87 -3.25
CA LEU A 296 -4.77 -12.64 -3.25
C LEU A 296 -5.19 -11.72 -4.39
N PHE A 297 -4.40 -10.67 -4.67
CA PHE A 297 -4.62 -9.81 -5.83
C PHE A 297 -4.59 -10.60 -7.14
N ARG A 298 -3.61 -11.51 -7.31
CA ARG A 298 -3.52 -12.40 -8.46
C ARG A 298 -4.76 -13.30 -8.59
N VAL A 299 -5.20 -13.89 -7.49
CA VAL A 299 -6.40 -14.76 -7.48
C VAL A 299 -7.64 -13.96 -7.91
N ARG A 300 -7.78 -12.72 -7.46
CA ARG A 300 -8.96 -11.88 -7.75
C ARG A 300 -8.98 -11.29 -9.15
N PHE A 301 -7.82 -10.94 -9.70
CA PHE A 301 -7.72 -10.19 -10.95
C PHE A 301 -7.03 -10.95 -12.09
N SER A 302 -6.55 -12.18 -11.84
CA SER A 302 -5.75 -12.99 -12.78
C SER A 302 -4.52 -12.25 -13.31
N THR A 303 -3.97 -11.35 -12.49
CA THR A 303 -2.78 -10.55 -12.79
C THR A 303 -2.07 -10.15 -11.50
N TYR A 304 -0.77 -9.88 -11.59
CA TYR A 304 0.01 -9.38 -10.46
C TYR A 304 0.11 -7.85 -10.45
N PRO A 305 0.24 -7.22 -9.28
CA PRO A 305 0.67 -5.84 -9.16
C PRO A 305 2.18 -5.71 -9.50
N ILE A 306 2.66 -4.48 -9.77
CA ILE A 306 4.10 -4.19 -9.78
C ILE A 306 4.55 -4.12 -8.30
N VAL A 307 5.65 -4.81 -7.98
CA VAL A 307 6.16 -4.86 -6.60
C VAL A 307 7.43 -4.02 -6.49
N LEU A 308 7.42 -3.07 -5.59
CA LEU A 308 8.58 -2.25 -5.28
C LEU A 308 9.10 -2.64 -3.89
N ILE A 309 10.35 -3.08 -3.82
CA ILE A 309 10.99 -3.50 -2.57
C ILE A 309 12.17 -2.56 -2.29
N ASP A 310 12.05 -1.76 -1.23
CA ASP A 310 13.08 -0.80 -0.84
C ASP A 310 13.88 -1.31 0.35
N ASP A 311 15.09 -1.79 0.08
CA ASP A 311 16.13 -2.15 1.05
C ASP A 311 15.68 -3.01 2.24
N VAL A 312 14.99 -4.12 1.97
CA VAL A 312 14.61 -5.09 3.02
C VAL A 312 15.78 -5.98 3.46
N SER A 313 16.95 -5.83 2.81
CA SER A 313 18.14 -6.68 3.04
C SER A 313 18.67 -6.60 4.47
N GLY A 314 18.62 -5.43 5.11
CA GLY A 314 19.06 -5.25 6.50
C GLY A 314 18.20 -5.98 7.54
N GLU A 315 17.08 -6.56 7.14
CA GLU A 315 16.07 -7.16 8.02
C GLU A 315 16.09 -8.70 8.00
N LEU A 316 16.76 -9.29 7.01
CA LEU A 316 16.81 -10.73 6.78
C LEU A 316 18.23 -11.26 6.92
N ASP A 317 18.37 -12.45 7.49
CA ASP A 317 19.61 -13.20 7.37
C ASP A 317 19.79 -13.76 5.95
N ARG A 318 20.97 -14.31 5.67
CA ARG A 318 21.32 -14.78 4.33
C ARG A 318 20.42 -15.91 3.82
N VAL A 319 19.99 -16.81 4.71
CA VAL A 319 19.14 -17.95 4.31
C VAL A 319 17.74 -17.47 3.93
N ARG A 320 17.17 -16.59 4.74
CA ARG A 320 15.85 -16.01 4.49
C ARG A 320 15.86 -15.11 3.26
N TRP A 321 16.95 -14.37 3.06
CA TRP A 321 17.13 -13.58 1.84
C TRP A 321 17.16 -14.46 0.59
N SER A 322 17.96 -15.54 0.57
CA SER A 322 18.00 -16.48 -0.57
C SER A 322 16.62 -17.03 -0.89
N ARG A 323 15.87 -17.47 0.12
CA ARG A 323 14.49 -17.96 -0.08
C ARG A 323 13.52 -16.90 -0.58
N LEU A 324 13.69 -15.65 -0.14
CA LEU A 324 12.92 -14.54 -0.70
C LEU A 324 13.23 -14.38 -2.19
N ILE A 325 14.49 -14.43 -2.60
CA ILE A 325 14.87 -14.36 -4.00
C ILE A 325 14.28 -15.54 -4.78
N ASP A 326 14.42 -16.77 -4.29
CA ASP A 326 13.81 -17.96 -4.91
C ASP A 326 12.29 -17.80 -5.07
N PHE A 327 11.61 -17.26 -4.05
CA PHE A 327 10.19 -16.96 -4.10
C PHE A 327 9.84 -15.93 -5.18
N LEU A 328 10.66 -14.87 -5.34
CA LEU A 328 10.47 -13.85 -6.37
C LEU A 328 10.71 -14.40 -7.78
N GLU A 329 11.71 -15.26 -7.96
CA GLU A 329 12.04 -15.89 -9.25
C GLU A 329 10.94 -16.84 -9.76
N MET A 330 10.29 -17.54 -8.82
CA MET A 330 9.20 -18.48 -9.14
C MET A 330 7.89 -17.78 -9.59
N ARG A 331 7.80 -16.46 -9.48
CA ARG A 331 6.57 -15.71 -9.76
C ARG A 331 6.69 -14.85 -11.02
N ASP A 332 5.56 -14.60 -11.67
CA ASP A 332 5.50 -13.81 -12.91
C ASP A 332 5.17 -12.32 -12.70
N PHE A 333 5.34 -11.81 -11.49
CA PHE A 333 5.16 -10.39 -11.27
C PHE A 333 6.43 -9.59 -11.56
N GLN A 334 6.25 -8.34 -11.92
CA GLN A 334 7.37 -7.42 -12.08
C GLN A 334 7.79 -6.89 -10.72
N VAL A 335 9.06 -7.08 -10.36
CA VAL A 335 9.62 -6.56 -9.11
C VAL A 335 10.79 -5.62 -9.41
N LEU A 336 10.82 -4.50 -8.70
CA LEU A 336 11.96 -3.59 -8.62
C LEU A 336 12.48 -3.65 -7.19
N ILE A 337 13.70 -4.17 -7.02
CA ILE A 337 14.30 -4.37 -5.70
C ILE A 337 15.57 -3.53 -5.58
N THR A 338 15.70 -2.83 -4.46
CA THR A 338 16.90 -2.07 -4.11
C THR A 338 17.63 -2.72 -2.95
N THR A 339 18.93 -2.59 -2.91
CA THR A 339 19.74 -2.87 -1.73
C THR A 339 20.92 -1.91 -1.64
N ALA A 340 21.30 -1.59 -0.40
CA ALA A 340 22.52 -0.86 -0.08
C ALA A 340 23.57 -1.75 0.58
N ASN A 341 23.25 -3.02 0.86
CA ASN A 341 24.13 -3.95 1.53
C ASN A 341 24.94 -4.76 0.51
N ASP A 342 26.28 -4.62 0.54
CA ASP A 342 27.18 -5.26 -0.44
C ASP A 342 27.02 -6.79 -0.51
N LYS A 343 26.78 -7.46 0.61
CA LYS A 343 26.58 -8.92 0.63
C LYS A 343 25.36 -9.35 -0.17
N PHE A 344 24.25 -8.62 -0.03
CA PHE A 344 23.01 -8.91 -0.76
C PHE A 344 23.07 -8.39 -2.19
N ARG A 345 23.88 -7.36 -2.45
CA ARG A 345 24.17 -6.89 -3.79
C ARG A 345 24.79 -7.99 -4.65
N GLU A 346 25.82 -8.68 -4.15
CA GLU A 346 26.44 -9.81 -4.85
C GLU A 346 25.44 -10.94 -5.18
N GLU A 347 24.46 -11.18 -4.32
CA GLU A 347 23.42 -12.16 -4.57
C GLU A 347 22.41 -11.70 -5.63
N LEU A 348 21.99 -10.43 -5.60
CA LEU A 348 21.15 -9.86 -6.65
C LEU A 348 21.84 -9.83 -8.01
N GLU A 349 23.14 -9.61 -8.04
CA GLU A 349 23.94 -9.64 -9.28
C GLU A 349 23.99 -11.02 -9.93
N LYS A 350 23.86 -12.10 -9.14
CA LYS A 350 23.88 -13.50 -9.60
C LYS A 350 22.53 -13.98 -10.15
N ILE A 351 21.43 -13.25 -9.93
CA ILE A 351 20.13 -13.66 -10.43
C ILE A 351 20.16 -13.67 -11.96
N GLU A 352 20.04 -14.86 -12.54
CA GLU A 352 20.02 -15.04 -13.99
C GLU A 352 18.77 -14.41 -14.62
N GLY A 353 18.94 -13.74 -15.76
CA GLY A 353 17.82 -13.10 -16.46
C GLY A 353 17.21 -11.87 -15.79
N SER A 354 17.74 -11.43 -14.64
CA SER A 354 17.33 -10.16 -14.06
C SER A 354 17.98 -8.97 -14.75
N ASN A 355 17.28 -7.84 -14.78
CA ASN A 355 17.82 -6.58 -15.24
C ASN A 355 18.60 -5.90 -14.11
N LYS A 356 19.86 -5.54 -14.34
CA LYS A 356 20.71 -4.84 -13.38
C LYS A 356 20.78 -3.37 -13.78
N ILE A 357 20.38 -2.50 -12.87
CA ILE A 357 20.35 -1.04 -13.03
C ILE A 357 21.34 -0.47 -12.00
N TYR A 358 22.49 -0.04 -12.46
CA TYR A 358 23.48 0.59 -11.60
C TYR A 358 23.24 2.08 -11.56
N ILE A 359 23.26 2.66 -10.35
CA ILE A 359 23.06 4.10 -10.16
C ILE A 359 24.17 4.68 -9.28
N GLU A 360 24.75 5.78 -9.74
CA GLU A 360 25.75 6.57 -9.02
C GLU A 360 25.38 8.06 -9.10
N ALA A 361 25.28 8.71 -7.95
CA ALA A 361 24.94 10.14 -7.85
C ALA A 361 23.73 10.58 -8.71
N GLY A 362 22.71 9.73 -8.85
CA GLY A 362 21.51 10.01 -9.65
C GLY A 362 21.60 9.61 -11.13
N THR A 363 22.80 9.22 -11.60
CA THR A 363 23.10 8.81 -12.98
C THR A 363 22.99 7.30 -13.12
N ILE A 364 22.33 6.81 -14.16
CA ILE A 364 22.29 5.39 -14.51
C ILE A 364 23.56 5.07 -15.34
N LEU A 365 24.29 4.01 -14.93
CA LEU A 365 25.54 3.58 -15.55
C LEU A 365 25.32 2.55 -16.66
#